data_1633fce9ea1842622b773b61ed644073
#
_entry.id   1633fce9ea1842622b773b61ed644073
#
_cell.length_a   1.000
_cell.length_b   1.000
_cell.length_c   1.000
_cell.angle_alpha   90.00
_cell.angle_beta   90.00
_cell.angle_gamma   90.00
#
_symmetry.space_group_name_H-M   'P 1'
#
loop_
_entity.id
_entity.type
_entity.pdbx_description
1 polymer ?
#
loop_
_entity_poly.entity_id
_entity_poly.type
_entity_poly.pdbx_seq_one_letter_code
_entity_poly.pdbx_strand_id
1 'polypeptide(L)'
;MKPRPYLPHLLRIKAKSALGRRVSPPFVTLYVTTRCDEKCVHCFYWDQLNPKPNRDFTLEEFERTLGSMGEIYNLFLGGGEPFLRPDLGDIVLAAARLNDTTNVYTPTNGQHTERVVETLEKVLPATPRLRFHLNLSVDHVDPEEYDRIRGREGAWRRMLRTAEAIRPLRRRFPNLIVHTLTTVMRDNQQQILDIHEGLKRIFEPDGTSYNWCRGHPLDPSQTEVDPESYRRLRERLERDWADGVLTPSGPSSYSSTNQLLDQRIRETVERTVVERKAQFSCVSGRLAAVIYSYGDVVECEIKNSVIGNLRDVDYDFSKLWFSGKAHEAATQAANGCFCTHECGHYSSTIYSLKETAKIGFEAATSRRGDRPGS
;
A
#
# COMPACT_ATOMS: atom_id res chain seq x y z
N MET A 1 22.71 -4.10 -5.55
CA MET A 1 22.27 -3.69 -6.92
C MET A 1 21.20 -2.61 -6.75
N LYS A 2 21.20 -1.55 -7.59
CA LYS A 2 20.22 -0.47 -7.47
C LYS A 2 18.84 -0.92 -8.00
N PRO A 3 17.72 -0.51 -7.36
CA PRO A 3 16.37 -0.75 -7.89
C PRO A 3 16.19 -0.02 -9.22
N ARG A 4 15.18 -0.44 -9.99
CA ARG A 4 14.88 0.19 -11.29
C ARG A 4 14.53 1.67 -11.12
N PRO A 5 15.03 2.53 -12.00
CA PRO A 5 14.67 3.95 -11.97
C PRO A 5 13.22 4.15 -12.43
N TYR A 6 12.50 4.98 -11.69
CA TYR A 6 11.07 5.23 -11.93
C TYR A 6 10.79 5.98 -13.23
N LEU A 7 11.57 7.02 -13.56
CA LEU A 7 11.29 7.89 -14.70
C LEU A 7 11.28 7.14 -16.06
N PRO A 8 12.24 6.27 -16.38
CA PRO A 8 12.18 5.47 -17.61
C PRO A 8 10.95 4.54 -17.65
N HIS A 9 10.54 4.00 -16.52
CA HIS A 9 9.32 3.19 -16.42
C HIS A 9 8.07 4.02 -16.75
N LEU A 10 7.90 5.21 -16.14
CA LEU A 10 6.79 6.11 -16.41
C LEU A 10 6.74 6.52 -17.89
N LEU A 11 7.86 6.93 -18.48
CA LEU A 11 7.94 7.35 -19.88
C LEU A 11 7.54 6.22 -20.83
N ARG A 12 7.96 4.97 -20.56
CA ARG A 12 7.57 3.80 -21.34
C ARG A 12 6.06 3.53 -21.29
N ILE A 13 5.45 3.63 -20.09
CA ILE A 13 4.00 3.49 -19.93
C ILE A 13 3.26 4.56 -20.72
N LYS A 14 3.70 5.82 -20.63
CA LYS A 14 3.09 6.93 -21.34
C LYS A 14 3.24 6.81 -22.85
N ALA A 15 4.39 6.39 -23.36
CA ALA A 15 4.61 6.16 -24.79
C ALA A 15 3.66 5.07 -25.33
N LYS A 16 3.51 3.94 -24.62
CA LYS A 16 2.56 2.89 -25.00
C LYS A 16 1.12 3.42 -25.03
N SER A 17 0.73 4.17 -24.01
CA SER A 17 -0.61 4.77 -23.93
C SER A 17 -0.87 5.78 -25.05
N ALA A 18 0.13 6.62 -25.38
CA ALA A 18 0.02 7.58 -26.48
C ALA A 18 -0.13 6.92 -27.88
N LEU A 19 0.39 5.69 -28.02
CA LEU A 19 0.22 4.86 -29.22
C LEU A 19 -1.12 4.09 -29.22
N GLY A 20 -2.06 4.40 -28.32
CA GLY A 20 -3.33 3.72 -28.19
C GLY A 20 -3.24 2.28 -27.67
N ARG A 21 -2.06 1.84 -27.21
CA ARG A 21 -1.87 0.49 -26.68
C ARG A 21 -2.34 0.41 -25.23
N ARG A 22 -3.22 -0.52 -24.93
CA ARG A 22 -3.53 -0.89 -23.56
C ARG A 22 -2.33 -1.61 -22.93
N VAL A 23 -2.06 -1.33 -21.67
CA VAL A 23 -0.92 -1.91 -20.95
C VAL A 23 -1.41 -2.78 -19.81
N SER A 24 -0.66 -3.84 -19.50
CA SER A 24 -0.84 -4.57 -18.24
C SER A 24 -0.62 -3.60 -17.07
N PRO A 25 -1.41 -3.69 -15.99
CA PRO A 25 -1.34 -2.73 -14.89
C PRO A 25 0.02 -2.80 -14.19
N PRO A 26 0.79 -1.70 -14.16
CA PRO A 26 2.06 -1.67 -13.43
C PRO A 26 1.89 -1.49 -11.93
N PHE A 27 0.67 -1.27 -11.46
CA PHE A 27 0.27 -1.18 -10.06
C PHE A 27 -0.79 -2.24 -9.79
N VAL A 28 -0.48 -3.19 -8.92
CA VAL A 28 -1.39 -4.31 -8.62
C VAL A 28 -1.56 -4.45 -7.13
N THR A 29 -2.81 -4.47 -6.67
CA THR A 29 -3.16 -4.96 -5.34
C THR A 29 -3.57 -6.43 -5.48
N LEU A 30 -2.82 -7.32 -4.85
CA LEU A 30 -3.02 -8.75 -4.87
C LEU A 30 -3.39 -9.24 -3.47
N TYR A 31 -4.63 -9.63 -3.29
CA TYR A 31 -5.07 -10.29 -2.08
C TYR A 31 -4.58 -11.74 -2.11
N VAL A 32 -3.76 -12.11 -1.14
CA VAL A 32 -3.14 -13.45 -1.13
C VAL A 32 -3.91 -14.46 -0.32
N THR A 33 -4.75 -14.00 0.60
CA THR A 33 -5.59 -14.87 1.44
C THR A 33 -6.80 -14.14 1.99
N THR A 34 -7.88 -14.88 2.22
CA THR A 34 -9.05 -14.42 2.99
C THR A 34 -8.92 -14.72 4.48
N ARG A 35 -7.87 -15.42 4.93
CA ARG A 35 -7.70 -15.77 6.34
C ARG A 35 -7.14 -14.59 7.14
N CYS A 36 -7.78 -14.30 8.26
CA CYS A 36 -7.30 -13.34 9.26
C CYS A 36 -7.62 -13.85 10.66
N ASP A 37 -6.77 -13.55 11.60
CA ASP A 37 -6.90 -13.92 13.01
C ASP A 37 -7.24 -12.72 13.91
N GLU A 38 -7.54 -11.56 13.32
CA GLU A 38 -8.05 -10.36 13.98
C GLU A 38 -9.45 -9.99 13.46
N LYS A 39 -10.16 -9.15 14.24
CA LYS A 39 -11.47 -8.59 13.91
C LYS A 39 -11.45 -7.08 14.14
N CYS A 40 -10.62 -6.39 13.36
CA CYS A 40 -10.44 -4.95 13.51
C CYS A 40 -11.73 -4.19 13.24
N VAL A 41 -12.09 -3.24 14.10
CA VAL A 41 -13.31 -2.45 13.99
C VAL A 41 -13.39 -1.65 12.68
N HIS A 42 -12.25 -1.25 12.13
CA HIS A 42 -12.12 -0.49 10.89
C HIS A 42 -11.93 -1.35 9.63
N CYS A 43 -11.92 -2.69 9.74
CA CYS A 43 -11.67 -3.57 8.59
C CYS A 43 -12.82 -3.48 7.58
N PHE A 44 -12.55 -2.95 6.38
CA PHE A 44 -13.54 -2.88 5.31
C PHE A 44 -13.69 -4.19 4.50
N TYR A 45 -12.81 -5.17 4.77
CA TYR A 45 -12.80 -6.50 4.13
C TYR A 45 -13.34 -7.61 5.04
N TRP A 46 -13.93 -7.23 6.18
CA TRP A 46 -14.34 -8.15 7.25
C TRP A 46 -15.34 -9.22 6.83
N ASP A 47 -16.25 -8.91 5.91
CA ASP A 47 -17.30 -9.79 5.42
C ASP A 47 -16.78 -10.87 4.46
N GLN A 48 -15.56 -10.70 3.93
CA GLN A 48 -14.87 -11.66 3.07
C GLN A 48 -13.90 -12.55 3.85
N LEU A 49 -13.71 -12.29 5.15
CA LEU A 49 -12.72 -13.02 5.94
C LEU A 49 -13.21 -14.41 6.36
N ASN A 50 -12.28 -15.37 6.33
CA ASN A 50 -12.45 -16.74 6.84
C ASN A 50 -13.68 -17.50 6.25
N PRO A 51 -13.96 -17.44 4.95
CA PRO A 51 -15.10 -18.14 4.35
C PRO A 51 -14.92 -19.65 4.45
N LYS A 52 -16.04 -20.35 4.49
CA LYS A 52 -16.08 -21.81 4.45
C LYS A 52 -16.94 -22.28 3.27
N PRO A 53 -16.40 -23.05 2.31
CA PRO A 53 -14.98 -23.47 2.20
C PRO A 53 -14.06 -22.30 1.83
N ASN A 54 -12.77 -22.45 2.15
CA ASN A 54 -11.75 -21.52 1.67
C ASN A 54 -11.58 -21.68 0.15
N ARG A 55 -11.53 -20.55 -0.57
CA ARG A 55 -11.39 -20.49 -2.03
C ARG A 55 -10.12 -19.79 -2.50
N ASP A 56 -9.18 -19.52 -1.58
CA ASP A 56 -7.92 -18.86 -1.91
C ASP A 56 -7.16 -19.65 -2.98
N PHE A 57 -6.51 -18.94 -3.88
CA PHE A 57 -5.64 -19.52 -4.90
C PHE A 57 -4.52 -20.34 -4.28
N THR A 58 -4.15 -21.42 -4.95
CA THR A 58 -2.89 -22.13 -4.72
C THR A 58 -1.71 -21.30 -5.24
N LEU A 59 -0.49 -21.67 -4.88
CA LEU A 59 0.72 -21.03 -5.44
C LEU A 59 0.75 -21.16 -6.96
N GLU A 60 0.42 -22.33 -7.51
CA GLU A 60 0.37 -22.55 -8.95
C GLU A 60 -0.64 -21.62 -9.64
N GLU A 61 -1.84 -21.42 -9.08
CA GLU A 61 -2.83 -20.49 -9.63
C GLU A 61 -2.31 -19.03 -9.62
N PHE A 62 -1.58 -18.62 -8.57
CA PHE A 62 -0.90 -17.32 -8.55
C PHE A 62 0.21 -17.23 -9.61
N GLU A 63 1.06 -18.25 -9.75
CA GLU A 63 2.14 -18.26 -10.75
C GLU A 63 1.57 -18.19 -12.18
N ARG A 64 0.51 -18.94 -12.48
CA ARG A 64 -0.17 -18.87 -13.78
C ARG A 64 -0.74 -17.48 -14.05
N THR A 65 -1.41 -16.90 -13.06
CA THR A 65 -1.94 -15.54 -13.15
C THR A 65 -0.84 -14.51 -13.41
N LEU A 66 0.21 -14.50 -12.57
CA LEU A 66 1.36 -13.60 -12.71
C LEU A 66 2.07 -13.79 -14.04
N GLY A 67 2.21 -15.05 -14.51
CA GLY A 67 2.83 -15.37 -15.79
C GLY A 67 2.09 -14.80 -17.02
N SER A 68 0.79 -14.54 -16.89
CA SER A 68 -0.03 -13.90 -17.93
C SER A 68 -0.02 -12.37 -17.88
N MET A 69 0.57 -11.78 -16.84
CA MET A 69 0.68 -10.34 -16.65
C MET A 69 2.01 -9.79 -17.20
N GLY A 70 2.01 -8.50 -17.49
CA GLY A 70 3.24 -7.78 -17.81
C GLY A 70 4.02 -7.38 -16.56
N GLU A 71 4.92 -6.40 -16.74
CA GLU A 71 5.71 -5.81 -15.66
C GLU A 71 4.81 -5.19 -14.59
N ILE A 72 5.10 -5.52 -13.33
CA ILE A 72 4.46 -4.94 -12.14
C ILE A 72 5.50 -4.10 -11.40
N TYR A 73 5.38 -2.77 -11.46
CA TYR A 73 6.32 -1.88 -10.76
C TYR A 73 6.06 -1.83 -9.26
N ASN A 74 4.79 -1.76 -8.87
CA ASN A 74 4.36 -1.78 -7.47
C ASN A 74 3.35 -2.91 -7.26
N LEU A 75 3.68 -3.84 -6.39
CA LEU A 75 2.81 -4.93 -5.95
C LEU A 75 2.44 -4.71 -4.48
N PHE A 76 1.15 -4.48 -4.23
CA PHE A 76 0.60 -4.42 -2.88
C PHE A 76 -0.02 -5.78 -2.55
N LEU A 77 0.54 -6.46 -1.56
CA LEU A 77 -0.03 -7.71 -1.06
C LEU A 77 -1.03 -7.36 0.06
N GLY A 78 -2.20 -7.96 -0.01
CA GLY A 78 -3.27 -7.70 0.95
C GLY A 78 -4.09 -8.95 1.24
N GLY A 79 -5.29 -8.73 1.75
CA GLY A 79 -6.25 -9.77 2.08
C GLY A 79 -6.66 -9.71 3.54
N GLY A 80 -6.72 -10.86 4.23
CA GLY A 80 -6.74 -10.94 5.68
C GLY A 80 -5.35 -10.62 6.24
N GLU A 81 -4.70 -11.57 6.88
CA GLU A 81 -3.29 -11.43 7.29
C GLU A 81 -2.38 -12.20 6.30
N PRO A 82 -1.56 -11.50 5.49
CA PRO A 82 -0.73 -12.15 4.48
C PRO A 82 0.20 -13.22 5.06
N PHE A 83 0.77 -12.99 6.24
CA PHE A 83 1.70 -13.92 6.88
C PHE A 83 1.03 -15.15 7.50
N LEU A 84 -0.29 -15.28 7.45
CA LEU A 84 -0.98 -16.56 7.67
C LEU A 84 -0.76 -17.54 6.52
N ARG A 85 -0.33 -17.03 5.36
CA ARG A 85 -0.07 -17.82 4.19
C ARG A 85 1.37 -18.35 4.20
N PRO A 86 1.62 -19.69 4.26
CA PRO A 86 2.97 -20.24 4.40
C PRO A 86 3.86 -20.06 3.17
N ASP A 87 3.27 -19.96 1.99
CA ASP A 87 3.93 -19.78 0.70
C ASP A 87 3.95 -18.30 0.22
N LEU A 88 3.72 -17.33 1.12
CA LEU A 88 3.78 -15.90 0.81
C LEU A 88 5.11 -15.50 0.16
N GLY A 89 6.23 -16.01 0.70
CA GLY A 89 7.54 -15.76 0.15
C GLY A 89 7.70 -16.26 -1.29
N ASP A 90 7.09 -17.41 -1.63
CA ASP A 90 7.12 -17.97 -2.99
C ASP A 90 6.33 -17.10 -3.98
N ILE A 91 5.18 -16.55 -3.55
CA ILE A 91 4.40 -15.59 -4.36
C ILE A 91 5.23 -14.34 -4.67
N VAL A 92 5.96 -13.80 -3.68
CA VAL A 92 6.85 -12.64 -3.90
C VAL A 92 7.97 -12.99 -4.87
N LEU A 93 8.62 -14.16 -4.72
CA LEU A 93 9.66 -14.63 -5.62
C LEU A 93 9.14 -14.85 -7.05
N ALA A 94 7.92 -15.37 -7.19
CA ALA A 94 7.27 -15.54 -8.49
C ALA A 94 7.02 -14.18 -9.15
N ALA A 95 6.47 -13.19 -8.42
CA ALA A 95 6.26 -11.85 -8.94
C ALA A 95 7.58 -11.14 -9.33
N ALA A 96 8.63 -11.31 -8.54
CA ALA A 96 9.95 -10.78 -8.88
C ALA A 96 10.51 -11.40 -10.18
N ARG A 97 10.33 -12.69 -10.37
CA ARG A 97 10.82 -13.46 -11.52
C ARG A 97 9.99 -13.25 -12.78
N LEU A 98 8.66 -13.31 -12.67
CA LEU A 98 7.75 -13.30 -13.81
C LEU A 98 7.39 -11.88 -14.27
N ASN A 99 7.32 -10.92 -13.35
CA ASN A 99 6.83 -9.58 -13.60
C ASN A 99 7.88 -8.49 -13.37
N ASP A 100 9.14 -8.88 -13.08
CA ASP A 100 10.24 -7.94 -12.82
C ASP A 100 9.84 -6.86 -11.78
N THR A 101 9.15 -7.32 -10.72
CA THR A 101 8.56 -6.45 -9.68
C THR A 101 9.65 -5.66 -8.96
N THR A 102 9.43 -4.35 -8.84
CA THR A 102 10.42 -3.43 -8.24
C THR A 102 10.14 -3.16 -6.76
N ASN A 103 8.87 -2.97 -6.40
CA ASN A 103 8.45 -2.70 -5.03
C ASN A 103 7.35 -3.69 -4.63
N VAL A 104 7.49 -4.28 -3.45
CA VAL A 104 6.44 -5.07 -2.79
C VAL A 104 6.07 -4.38 -1.49
N TYR A 105 4.79 -4.16 -1.26
CA TYR A 105 4.23 -3.60 -0.04
C TYR A 105 3.36 -4.66 0.63
N THR A 106 3.67 -5.01 1.86
CA THR A 106 2.95 -6.06 2.60
C THR A 106 2.58 -5.55 3.99
N PRO A 107 1.28 -5.35 4.29
CA PRO A 107 0.86 -5.08 5.65
C PRO A 107 0.96 -6.34 6.50
N THR A 108 1.11 -6.16 7.80
CA THR A 108 1.00 -7.24 8.78
C THR A 108 0.39 -6.73 10.09
N ASN A 109 -0.43 -7.56 10.69
CA ASN A 109 -0.94 -7.35 12.04
C ASN A 109 0.10 -7.73 13.12
N GLY A 110 1.25 -8.27 12.71
CA GLY A 110 2.37 -8.59 13.58
C GLY A 110 2.14 -9.78 14.52
N GLN A 111 1.11 -10.60 14.32
CA GLN A 111 0.77 -11.69 15.22
C GLN A 111 1.63 -12.95 15.02
N HIS A 112 2.32 -13.05 13.87
CA HIS A 112 3.04 -14.26 13.44
C HIS A 112 4.53 -13.98 13.24
N THR A 113 5.24 -13.60 14.31
CA THR A 113 6.65 -13.17 14.30
C THR A 113 7.55 -14.10 13.50
N GLU A 114 7.48 -15.40 13.77
CA GLU A 114 8.34 -16.41 13.15
C GLU A 114 8.11 -16.44 11.63
N ARG A 115 6.87 -16.43 11.18
CA ARG A 115 6.52 -16.42 9.75
C ARG A 115 6.96 -15.13 9.04
N VAL A 116 6.85 -13.99 9.72
CA VAL A 116 7.36 -12.71 9.18
C VAL A 116 8.87 -12.83 8.96
N VAL A 117 9.62 -13.27 9.98
CA VAL A 117 11.08 -13.43 9.89
C VAL A 117 11.47 -14.42 8.80
N GLU A 118 10.89 -15.64 8.78
CA GLU A 118 11.17 -16.67 7.78
C GLU A 118 10.91 -16.18 6.35
N THR A 119 9.78 -15.47 6.13
CA THR A 119 9.46 -14.91 4.83
C THR A 119 10.50 -13.88 4.39
N LEU A 120 10.87 -12.96 5.28
CA LEU A 120 11.87 -11.93 4.98
C LEU A 120 13.25 -12.54 4.73
N GLU A 121 13.70 -13.49 5.54
CA GLU A 121 14.98 -14.19 5.35
C GLU A 121 15.05 -15.00 4.04
N LYS A 122 13.91 -15.50 3.57
CA LYS A 122 13.80 -16.18 2.28
C LYS A 122 13.86 -15.20 1.11
N VAL A 123 13.08 -14.12 1.17
CA VAL A 123 12.85 -13.20 0.04
C VAL A 123 14.01 -12.21 -0.15
N LEU A 124 14.47 -11.56 0.93
CA LEU A 124 15.39 -10.44 0.84
C LEU A 124 16.73 -10.76 0.17
N PRO A 125 17.42 -11.86 0.53
CA PRO A 125 18.69 -12.22 -0.14
C PRO A 125 18.48 -12.68 -1.59
N ALA A 126 17.33 -13.29 -1.91
CA ALA A 126 17.02 -13.78 -3.24
C ALA A 126 16.63 -12.66 -4.22
N THR A 127 16.18 -11.50 -3.70
CA THR A 127 15.67 -10.37 -4.51
C THR A 127 16.37 -9.04 -4.17
N PRO A 128 17.68 -8.89 -4.36
CA PRO A 128 18.44 -7.70 -3.90
C PRO A 128 18.08 -6.42 -4.67
N ARG A 129 17.35 -6.52 -5.78
CA ARG A 129 16.86 -5.37 -6.56
C ARG A 129 15.44 -4.94 -6.17
N LEU A 130 14.68 -5.81 -5.54
CA LEU A 130 13.32 -5.57 -5.07
C LEU A 130 13.39 -4.82 -3.74
N ARG A 131 12.59 -3.79 -3.57
CA ARG A 131 12.36 -3.14 -2.27
C ARG A 131 11.15 -3.78 -1.61
N PHE A 132 11.37 -4.35 -0.45
CA PHE A 132 10.30 -4.95 0.35
C PHE A 132 9.88 -3.96 1.43
N HIS A 133 8.68 -3.42 1.29
CA HIS A 133 8.06 -2.52 2.25
C HIS A 133 7.16 -3.33 3.20
N LEU A 134 7.63 -3.54 4.42
CA LEU A 134 6.83 -4.16 5.47
C LEU A 134 6.08 -3.07 6.23
N ASN A 135 4.75 -3.12 6.19
CA ASN A 135 3.89 -2.15 6.86
C ASN A 135 3.33 -2.75 8.14
N LEU A 136 3.86 -2.36 9.28
CA LEU A 136 3.33 -2.73 10.60
C LEU A 136 2.01 -1.99 10.83
N SER A 137 0.91 -2.70 10.93
CA SER A 137 -0.41 -2.11 11.12
C SER A 137 -0.63 -1.72 12.57
N VAL A 138 -0.43 -0.45 12.90
CA VAL A 138 -0.48 0.07 14.29
C VAL A 138 -1.43 1.25 14.37
N ASP A 139 -2.61 1.05 14.95
CA ASP A 139 -3.66 2.07 15.02
C ASP A 139 -3.75 2.79 16.36
N HIS A 140 -3.04 2.31 17.37
CA HIS A 140 -2.89 2.94 18.68
C HIS A 140 -1.60 2.51 19.36
N VAL A 141 -1.10 3.31 20.33
CA VAL A 141 0.13 3.01 21.09
C VAL A 141 -0.14 2.65 22.55
N ASP A 142 -1.38 2.83 23.01
CA ASP A 142 -1.85 2.26 24.26
C ASP A 142 -2.22 0.79 24.05
N PRO A 143 -1.76 -0.14 24.90
CA PRO A 143 -1.97 -1.58 24.72
C PRO A 143 -3.43 -2.01 24.72
N GLU A 144 -4.25 -1.43 25.61
CA GLU A 144 -5.66 -1.82 25.76
C GLU A 144 -6.49 -1.33 24.58
N GLU A 145 -6.26 -0.08 24.16
CA GLU A 145 -6.92 0.50 22.99
C GLU A 145 -6.50 -0.20 21.71
N TYR A 146 -5.21 -0.55 21.56
CA TYR A 146 -4.75 -1.32 20.42
C TYR A 146 -5.46 -2.67 20.33
N ASP A 147 -5.45 -3.44 21.44
CA ASP A 147 -6.11 -4.76 21.52
C ASP A 147 -7.61 -4.66 21.20
N ARG A 148 -8.27 -3.62 21.72
CA ARG A 148 -9.69 -3.35 21.46
C ARG A 148 -9.96 -3.07 19.98
N ILE A 149 -9.18 -2.17 19.36
CA ILE A 149 -9.30 -1.82 17.95
C ILE A 149 -9.08 -3.05 17.05
N ARG A 150 -8.10 -3.90 17.41
CA ARG A 150 -7.76 -5.12 16.68
C ARG A 150 -8.73 -6.29 16.95
N GLY A 151 -9.57 -6.18 17.97
CA GLY A 151 -10.48 -7.24 18.40
C GLY A 151 -9.75 -8.50 18.85
N ARG A 152 -8.55 -8.34 19.46
CA ARG A 152 -7.71 -9.45 19.89
C ARG A 152 -6.85 -9.12 21.11
N GLU A 153 -7.06 -9.81 22.19
CA GLU A 153 -6.27 -9.67 23.41
C GLU A 153 -4.79 -10.05 23.18
N GLY A 154 -3.89 -9.23 23.71
CA GLY A 154 -2.44 -9.40 23.62
C GLY A 154 -1.88 -9.14 22.22
N ALA A 155 -2.66 -8.53 21.30
CA ALA A 155 -2.20 -8.16 19.96
C ALA A 155 -1.02 -7.17 20.03
N TRP A 156 -1.09 -6.19 20.93
CA TRP A 156 -0.01 -5.22 21.12
C TRP A 156 1.33 -5.87 21.45
N ARG A 157 1.32 -6.80 22.41
CA ARG A 157 2.54 -7.49 22.84
C ARG A 157 3.18 -8.28 21.70
N ARG A 158 2.36 -8.93 20.88
CA ARG A 158 2.83 -9.69 19.70
C ARG A 158 3.37 -8.76 18.61
N MET A 159 2.72 -7.62 18.37
CA MET A 159 3.23 -6.60 17.45
C MET A 159 4.62 -6.09 17.87
N LEU A 160 4.81 -5.78 19.15
CA LEU A 160 6.12 -5.36 19.68
C LEU A 160 7.19 -6.46 19.48
N ARG A 161 6.85 -7.72 19.77
CA ARG A 161 7.75 -8.86 19.54
C ARG A 161 8.17 -8.95 18.07
N THR A 162 7.23 -8.77 17.14
CA THR A 162 7.53 -8.78 15.71
C THR A 162 8.41 -7.60 15.32
N ALA A 163 8.11 -6.40 15.81
CA ALA A 163 8.93 -5.22 15.57
C ALA A 163 10.39 -5.40 16.06
N GLU A 164 10.58 -6.01 17.21
CA GLU A 164 11.91 -6.34 17.74
C GLU A 164 12.64 -7.37 16.87
N ALA A 165 11.94 -8.44 16.47
CA ALA A 165 12.53 -9.53 15.69
C ALA A 165 13.02 -9.10 14.30
N ILE A 166 12.39 -8.09 13.68
CA ILE A 166 12.80 -7.58 12.37
C ILE A 166 13.94 -6.54 12.42
N ARG A 167 14.26 -5.96 13.57
CA ARG A 167 15.36 -4.96 13.70
C ARG A 167 16.72 -5.47 13.20
N PRO A 168 17.17 -6.71 13.49
CA PRO A 168 18.41 -7.25 12.92
C PRO A 168 18.35 -7.37 11.39
N LEU A 169 17.18 -7.72 10.82
CA LEU A 169 17.00 -7.88 9.38
C LEU A 169 17.11 -6.54 8.65
N ARG A 170 16.59 -5.44 9.22
CA ARG A 170 16.74 -4.09 8.68
C ARG A 170 18.23 -3.69 8.54
N ARG A 171 19.05 -4.04 9.51
CA ARG A 171 20.51 -3.78 9.47
C ARG A 171 21.23 -4.67 8.44
N ARG A 172 20.76 -5.91 8.28
CA ARG A 172 21.37 -6.90 7.38
C ARG A 172 20.95 -6.70 5.92
N PHE A 173 19.73 -6.28 5.65
CA PHE A 173 19.16 -6.20 4.32
C PHE A 173 18.70 -4.77 3.98
N PRO A 174 19.49 -4.02 3.19
CA PRO A 174 19.17 -2.63 2.84
C PRO A 174 17.95 -2.48 1.91
N ASN A 175 17.44 -3.58 1.38
CA ASN A 175 16.21 -3.64 0.59
C ASN A 175 14.95 -3.91 1.42
N LEU A 176 15.06 -4.05 2.74
CA LEU A 176 13.93 -4.05 3.67
C LEU A 176 13.67 -2.63 4.15
N ILE A 177 12.45 -2.17 3.97
CA ILE A 177 11.95 -0.87 4.41
C ILE A 177 10.76 -1.12 5.34
N VAL A 178 10.80 -0.60 6.54
CA VAL A 178 9.75 -0.82 7.55
C VAL A 178 8.97 0.45 7.80
N HIS A 179 7.67 0.39 7.57
CA HIS A 179 6.74 1.48 7.86
C HIS A 179 5.80 1.10 9.00
N THR A 180 5.25 2.10 9.68
CA THR A 180 4.00 1.95 10.42
C THR A 180 2.84 2.43 9.55
N LEU A 181 1.74 1.69 9.60
CA LEU A 181 0.50 2.02 8.90
C LEU A 181 -0.61 2.17 9.94
N THR A 182 -1.22 3.35 9.99
CA THR A 182 -2.30 3.70 10.91
C THR A 182 -3.54 4.08 10.14
N THR A 183 -4.67 3.47 10.45
CA THR A 183 -5.97 3.93 9.95
C THR A 183 -6.49 5.00 10.90
N VAL A 184 -6.64 6.23 10.40
CA VAL A 184 -7.27 7.32 11.13
C VAL A 184 -8.77 7.07 11.12
N MET A 185 -9.37 6.91 12.30
CA MET A 185 -10.77 6.54 12.50
C MET A 185 -11.37 7.30 13.67
N ARG A 186 -12.69 7.19 13.87
CA ARG A 186 -13.37 7.87 14.98
C ARG A 186 -12.68 7.63 16.32
N ASP A 187 -12.30 6.38 16.61
CA ASP A 187 -11.81 5.98 17.93
C ASP A 187 -10.39 6.45 18.25
N ASN A 188 -9.56 6.80 17.25
CA ASN A 188 -8.17 7.23 17.49
C ASN A 188 -7.85 8.66 17.03
N GLN A 189 -8.76 9.33 16.33
CA GLN A 189 -8.50 10.63 15.71
C GLN A 189 -8.10 11.74 16.70
N GLN A 190 -8.64 11.72 17.93
CA GLN A 190 -8.34 12.74 18.92
C GLN A 190 -6.93 12.58 19.51
N GLN A 191 -6.40 11.36 19.55
CA GLN A 191 -5.06 11.01 20.04
C GLN A 191 -4.04 10.84 18.91
N ILE A 192 -4.38 11.18 17.68
CA ILE A 192 -3.57 10.86 16.51
C ILE A 192 -2.15 11.46 16.56
N LEU A 193 -1.98 12.61 17.19
CA LEU A 193 -0.66 13.23 17.37
C LEU A 193 0.18 12.48 18.42
N ASP A 194 -0.42 12.05 19.52
CA ASP A 194 0.25 11.25 20.55
C ASP A 194 0.60 9.87 20.02
N ILE A 195 -0.30 9.28 19.21
CA ILE A 195 -0.04 8.04 18.48
C ILE A 195 1.17 8.22 17.57
N HIS A 196 1.22 9.29 16.77
CA HIS A 196 2.35 9.58 15.87
C HIS A 196 3.68 9.65 16.63
N GLU A 197 3.73 10.38 17.75
CA GLU A 197 4.93 10.46 18.59
C GLU A 197 5.32 9.10 19.17
N GLY A 198 4.34 8.34 19.63
CA GLY A 198 4.56 6.97 20.14
C GLY A 198 5.10 6.03 19.06
N LEU A 199 4.58 6.09 17.83
CA LEU A 199 5.04 5.28 16.71
C LEU A 199 6.52 5.54 16.40
N LYS A 200 6.93 6.80 16.33
CA LYS A 200 8.35 7.18 16.10
C LYS A 200 9.26 6.62 17.19
N ARG A 201 8.86 6.77 18.45
CA ARG A 201 9.68 6.34 19.61
C ARG A 201 9.77 4.83 19.76
N ILE A 202 8.67 4.09 19.52
CA ILE A 202 8.57 2.64 19.80
C ILE A 202 9.10 1.82 18.63
N PHE A 203 8.74 2.17 17.41
CA PHE A 203 9.01 1.36 16.21
C PHE A 203 10.21 1.87 15.40
N GLU A 204 10.61 3.15 15.56
CA GLU A 204 11.70 3.76 14.78
C GLU A 204 11.56 3.44 13.28
N PRO A 205 10.38 3.67 12.66
CA PRO A 205 10.12 3.24 11.30
C PRO A 205 10.90 4.07 10.27
N ASP A 206 11.08 3.52 9.06
CA ASP A 206 11.61 4.25 7.92
C ASP A 206 10.61 5.28 7.35
N GLY A 207 9.34 5.15 7.72
CA GLY A 207 8.26 6.08 7.40
C GLY A 207 6.97 5.72 8.11
N THR A 208 6.06 6.68 8.19
CA THR A 208 4.73 6.52 8.78
C THR A 208 3.67 6.80 7.72
N SER A 209 2.70 5.91 7.58
CA SER A 209 1.58 6.05 6.65
C SER A 209 0.27 6.13 7.42
N TYR A 210 -0.62 7.03 6.97
CA TYR A 210 -1.92 7.25 7.60
C TYR A 210 -3.00 7.16 6.55
N ASN A 211 -3.91 6.19 6.74
CA ASN A 211 -5.06 6.01 5.87
C ASN A 211 -6.31 6.58 6.53
N TRP A 212 -7.16 7.23 5.75
CA TRP A 212 -8.49 7.62 6.20
C TRP A 212 -9.40 6.40 6.24
N CYS A 213 -10.10 6.14 7.36
CA CYS A 213 -11.05 5.04 7.47
C CYS A 213 -12.17 5.20 6.44
N ARG A 214 -12.44 4.17 5.66
CA ARG A 214 -13.30 4.21 4.47
C ARG A 214 -14.01 2.90 4.18
N GLY A 215 -14.86 2.92 3.15
CA GLY A 215 -15.61 1.73 2.71
C GLY A 215 -16.73 1.36 3.68
N HIS A 216 -16.89 0.08 3.90
CA HIS A 216 -17.90 -0.48 4.80
C HIS A 216 -17.22 -1.26 5.93
N PRO A 217 -16.61 -0.59 6.91
CA PRO A 217 -15.90 -1.26 8.00
C PRO A 217 -16.84 -2.07 8.88
N LEU A 218 -16.25 -3.00 9.67
CA LEU A 218 -16.99 -3.84 10.64
C LEU A 218 -17.85 -2.99 11.58
N ASP A 219 -17.30 -1.86 12.07
CA ASP A 219 -18.05 -0.83 12.76
C ASP A 219 -18.16 0.40 11.84
N PRO A 220 -19.34 0.65 11.23
CA PRO A 220 -19.52 1.76 10.29
C PRO A 220 -19.21 3.15 10.88
N SER A 221 -19.35 3.32 12.18
CA SER A 221 -19.09 4.59 12.86
C SER A 221 -17.62 5.00 12.81
N GLN A 222 -16.70 4.07 12.53
CA GLN A 222 -15.27 4.37 12.40
C GLN A 222 -14.94 5.27 11.20
N THR A 223 -15.86 5.41 10.25
CA THR A 223 -15.71 6.36 9.12
C THR A 223 -16.00 7.82 9.49
N GLU A 224 -16.49 8.08 10.70
CA GLU A 224 -16.77 9.44 11.21
C GLU A 224 -15.47 10.13 11.65
N VAL A 225 -14.60 10.42 10.68
CA VAL A 225 -13.34 11.11 10.91
C VAL A 225 -13.53 12.62 10.71
N ASP A 226 -13.13 13.40 11.70
CA ASP A 226 -13.09 14.85 11.63
C ASP A 226 -11.94 15.32 10.72
N PRO A 227 -12.22 16.08 9.65
CA PRO A 227 -11.18 16.62 8.77
C PRO A 227 -10.12 17.47 9.48
N GLU A 228 -10.49 18.14 10.58
CA GLU A 228 -9.56 18.97 11.35
C GLU A 228 -8.50 18.11 12.08
N SER A 229 -8.90 16.96 12.62
CA SER A 229 -7.96 16.01 13.23
C SER A 229 -6.96 15.50 12.20
N TYR A 230 -7.39 15.18 10.99
CA TYR A 230 -6.50 14.78 9.90
C TYR A 230 -5.59 15.93 9.43
N ARG A 231 -6.09 17.16 9.36
CA ARG A 231 -5.29 18.36 9.03
C ARG A 231 -4.18 18.59 10.04
N ARG A 232 -4.48 18.53 11.34
CA ARG A 232 -3.48 18.68 12.41
C ARG A 232 -2.37 17.63 12.28
N LEU A 233 -2.72 16.39 11.94
CA LEU A 233 -1.74 15.33 11.68
C LEU A 233 -0.87 15.67 10.46
N ARG A 234 -1.46 16.08 9.33
CA ARG A 234 -0.72 16.46 8.12
C ARG A 234 0.26 17.59 8.40
N GLU A 235 -0.18 18.66 9.07
CA GLU A 235 0.67 19.79 9.45
C GLU A 235 1.80 19.39 10.42
N ARG A 236 1.54 18.42 11.31
CA ARG A 236 2.58 17.87 12.18
C ARG A 236 3.63 17.10 11.36
N LEU A 237 3.19 16.26 10.45
CA LEU A 237 4.08 15.55 9.54
C LEU A 237 4.95 16.50 8.71
N GLU A 238 4.40 17.58 8.19
CA GLU A 238 5.12 18.60 7.45
C GLU A 238 6.19 19.31 8.30
N ARG A 239 5.87 19.63 9.56
CA ARG A 239 6.85 20.16 10.52
C ARG A 239 7.97 19.18 10.83
N ASP A 240 7.63 17.94 11.16
CA ASP A 240 8.61 16.89 11.44
C ASP A 240 9.59 16.66 10.27
N TRP A 241 9.14 16.93 9.06
CA TRP A 241 9.97 16.91 7.87
C TRP A 241 10.89 18.12 7.76
N ALA A 242 10.32 19.33 7.91
CA ALA A 242 11.08 20.58 7.87
C ALA A 242 12.19 20.60 8.93
N ASP A 243 11.90 20.02 10.09
CA ASP A 243 12.82 19.95 11.23
C ASP A 243 13.79 18.76 11.14
N GLY A 244 13.71 17.93 10.10
CA GLY A 244 14.57 16.75 9.92
C GLY A 244 14.31 15.61 10.93
N VAL A 245 13.20 15.65 11.66
CA VAL A 245 12.82 14.66 12.68
C VAL A 245 12.43 13.32 12.06
N LEU A 246 11.83 13.37 10.87
CA LEU A 246 11.50 12.18 10.06
C LEU A 246 12.61 11.96 9.01
N THR A 247 13.85 11.91 9.41
CA THR A 247 14.92 11.41 8.54
C THR A 247 14.99 9.90 8.70
N PRO A 248 14.95 9.14 7.60
CA PRO A 248 15.10 7.69 7.67
C PRO A 248 16.44 7.37 8.36
N SER A 249 16.38 6.66 9.45
CA SER A 249 17.57 6.08 10.08
C SER A 249 17.96 4.84 9.29
N GLY A 250 18.84 4.99 8.28
CA GLY A 250 19.35 3.84 7.52
C GLY A 250 19.73 4.18 6.07
N PRO A 251 20.30 3.21 5.34
CA PRO A 251 20.72 3.38 3.95
C PRO A 251 19.58 3.51 2.93
N SER A 252 18.35 3.25 3.32
CA SER A 252 17.16 3.50 2.49
C SER A 252 16.72 4.95 2.67
N SER A 253 17.39 5.86 1.98
CA SER A 253 16.91 7.23 1.91
C SER A 253 15.51 7.26 1.30
N TYR A 254 14.49 7.48 2.11
CA TYR A 254 13.22 8.04 1.68
C TYR A 254 13.61 9.36 1.01
N SER A 255 13.65 9.39 -0.31
CA SER A 255 14.15 10.57 -1.01
C SER A 255 13.19 11.72 -0.78
N SER A 256 13.67 12.96 -0.78
CA SER A 256 12.84 14.16 -0.73
C SER A 256 11.68 14.13 -1.72
N THR A 257 11.81 13.36 -2.81
CA THR A 257 10.75 13.12 -3.79
C THR A 257 9.59 12.29 -3.24
N ASN A 258 9.88 11.23 -2.46
CA ASN A 258 8.82 10.41 -1.86
C ASN A 258 8.08 11.19 -0.77
N GLN A 259 8.78 12.04 -0.08
CA GLN A 259 8.25 12.93 0.93
C GLN A 259 7.21 13.88 0.35
N LEU A 260 7.61 14.60 -0.71
CA LEU A 260 6.71 15.49 -1.44
C LEU A 260 5.52 14.73 -2.05
N LEU A 261 5.73 13.49 -2.48
CA LEU A 261 4.66 12.62 -2.95
C LEU A 261 3.65 12.31 -1.83
N ASP A 262 4.12 11.89 -0.67
CA ASP A 262 3.26 11.57 0.47
C ASP A 262 2.52 12.82 0.99
N GLN A 263 3.19 13.98 1.04
CA GLN A 263 2.54 15.25 1.34
C GLN A 263 1.42 15.55 0.34
N ARG A 264 1.70 15.45 -0.94
CA ARG A 264 0.72 15.70 -2.01
C ARG A 264 -0.49 14.78 -1.92
N ILE A 265 -0.28 13.51 -1.58
CA ILE A 265 -1.37 12.55 -1.40
C ILE A 265 -2.25 12.96 -0.23
N ARG A 266 -1.67 13.28 0.93
CA ARG A 266 -2.42 13.72 2.12
C ARG A 266 -3.22 15.00 1.87
N GLU A 267 -2.63 16.01 1.24
CA GLU A 267 -3.33 17.23 0.83
C GLU A 267 -4.51 16.91 -0.09
N THR A 268 -4.32 15.99 -1.03
CA THR A 268 -5.36 15.62 -2.00
C THR A 268 -6.47 14.82 -1.33
N VAL A 269 -6.16 13.95 -0.37
CA VAL A 269 -7.17 13.23 0.43
C VAL A 269 -7.99 14.22 1.26
N GLU A 270 -7.34 15.12 2.01
CA GLU A 270 -8.02 16.15 2.79
C GLU A 270 -8.97 17.00 1.92
N ARG A 271 -8.46 17.50 0.79
CA ARG A 271 -9.28 18.30 -0.14
C ARG A 271 -10.45 17.50 -0.71
N THR A 272 -10.27 16.23 -1.00
CA THR A 272 -11.35 15.35 -1.48
C THR A 272 -12.49 15.28 -0.47
N VAL A 273 -12.16 15.17 0.82
CA VAL A 273 -13.17 15.15 1.90
C VAL A 273 -13.86 16.50 2.06
N VAL A 274 -13.09 17.57 2.17
CA VAL A 274 -13.60 18.93 2.44
C VAL A 274 -14.43 19.45 1.27
N GLU A 275 -13.94 19.31 0.04
CA GLU A 275 -14.60 19.81 -1.18
C GLU A 275 -15.66 18.83 -1.71
N ARG A 276 -15.72 17.60 -1.21
CA ARG A 276 -16.62 16.53 -1.63
C ARG A 276 -16.63 16.29 -3.14
N LYS A 277 -15.44 16.32 -3.74
CA LYS A 277 -15.24 16.05 -5.17
C LYS A 277 -13.91 15.39 -5.46
N ALA A 278 -13.83 14.68 -6.60
CA ALA A 278 -12.58 14.10 -7.09
C ALA A 278 -11.54 15.20 -7.39
N GLN A 279 -10.31 15.01 -6.94
CA GLN A 279 -9.19 15.94 -7.16
C GLN A 279 -8.32 15.54 -8.35
N PHE A 280 -8.52 14.34 -8.91
CA PHE A 280 -7.75 13.79 -10.02
C PHE A 280 -8.59 12.81 -10.85
N SER A 281 -8.13 12.50 -12.06
CA SER A 281 -8.68 11.39 -12.85
C SER A 281 -8.06 10.09 -12.39
N CYS A 282 -8.87 9.19 -11.83
CA CYS A 282 -8.42 7.91 -11.30
C CYS A 282 -7.86 6.99 -12.41
N VAL A 283 -6.74 6.30 -12.12
CA VAL A 283 -6.11 5.35 -13.05
C VAL A 283 -6.54 3.89 -12.82
N SER A 284 -7.42 3.62 -11.84
CA SER A 284 -7.97 2.30 -11.58
C SER A 284 -8.67 1.73 -12.82
N GLY A 285 -8.48 0.44 -13.09
CA GLY A 285 -8.95 -0.22 -14.30
C GLY A 285 -8.13 0.07 -15.56
N ARG A 286 -7.15 1.01 -15.51
CA ARG A 286 -6.24 1.33 -16.62
C ARG A 286 -4.78 1.02 -16.33
N LEU A 287 -4.27 1.48 -15.17
CA LEU A 287 -2.89 1.32 -14.72
C LEU A 287 -2.80 0.72 -13.32
N ALA A 288 -3.94 0.55 -12.66
CA ALA A 288 -4.06 -0.11 -11.38
C ALA A 288 -5.17 -1.16 -11.43
N ALA A 289 -4.93 -2.33 -10.84
CA ALA A 289 -5.86 -3.44 -10.75
C ALA A 289 -5.86 -4.04 -9.34
N VAL A 290 -6.97 -4.65 -8.97
CA VAL A 290 -7.10 -5.47 -7.77
C VAL A 290 -7.45 -6.90 -8.18
N ILE A 291 -6.76 -7.87 -7.60
CA ILE A 291 -7.01 -9.30 -7.78
C ILE A 291 -7.26 -9.91 -6.40
N TYR A 292 -8.43 -10.45 -6.19
CA TYR A 292 -8.76 -11.14 -4.94
C TYR A 292 -8.19 -12.57 -4.93
N SER A 293 -7.91 -13.08 -3.75
CA SER A 293 -7.31 -14.41 -3.57
C SER A 293 -8.16 -15.58 -4.08
N TYR A 294 -9.42 -15.35 -4.34
CA TYR A 294 -10.36 -16.32 -4.92
C TYR A 294 -10.60 -16.10 -6.43
N GLY A 295 -9.87 -15.19 -7.05
CA GLY A 295 -9.76 -15.04 -8.50
C GLY A 295 -10.53 -13.88 -9.12
N ASP A 296 -11.36 -13.16 -8.39
CA ASP A 296 -12.06 -12.00 -8.94
C ASP A 296 -11.06 -10.86 -9.25
N VAL A 297 -11.19 -10.28 -10.42
CA VAL A 297 -10.48 -9.09 -10.86
C VAL A 297 -11.43 -7.91 -10.83
N VAL A 298 -11.02 -6.84 -10.13
CA VAL A 298 -11.81 -5.60 -10.03
C VAL A 298 -10.93 -4.39 -10.35
N GLU A 299 -11.55 -3.25 -10.67
CA GLU A 299 -10.81 -2.01 -10.94
C GLU A 299 -10.21 -1.40 -9.67
N CYS A 300 -10.96 -1.46 -8.53
CA CYS A 300 -10.49 -1.02 -7.22
C CYS A 300 -11.31 -1.66 -6.09
N GLU A 301 -10.75 -1.66 -4.87
CA GLU A 301 -11.33 -2.26 -3.66
C GLU A 301 -12.61 -1.55 -3.20
N ILE A 302 -12.76 -0.26 -3.47
CA ILE A 302 -13.86 0.57 -2.94
C ILE A 302 -15.10 0.47 -3.84
N LYS A 303 -14.92 0.57 -5.16
CA LYS A 303 -16.02 0.42 -6.11
C LYS A 303 -16.41 -1.04 -6.32
N ASN A 304 -15.40 -1.89 -6.31
CA ASN A 304 -15.50 -3.35 -6.36
C ASN A 304 -16.37 -3.90 -7.52
N SER A 305 -16.25 -3.27 -8.70
CA SER A 305 -16.96 -3.75 -9.90
C SER A 305 -16.21 -4.93 -10.48
N VAL A 306 -16.79 -6.14 -10.35
CA VAL A 306 -16.15 -7.38 -10.82
C VAL A 306 -16.07 -7.40 -12.34
N ILE A 307 -14.84 -7.39 -12.87
CA ILE A 307 -14.52 -7.52 -14.30
C ILE A 307 -14.71 -8.97 -14.75
N GLY A 308 -14.24 -9.92 -13.96
CA GLY A 308 -14.41 -11.36 -14.17
C GLY A 308 -13.62 -12.17 -13.16
N ASN A 309 -13.71 -13.50 -13.24
CA ASN A 309 -12.93 -14.40 -12.39
C ASN A 309 -11.84 -15.10 -13.21
N LEU A 310 -10.64 -15.19 -12.66
CA LEU A 310 -9.47 -15.76 -13.35
C LEU A 310 -9.60 -17.26 -13.61
N ARG A 311 -10.37 -18.00 -12.80
CA ARG A 311 -10.65 -19.42 -13.05
C ARG A 311 -11.46 -19.65 -14.32
N ASP A 312 -12.34 -18.69 -14.69
CA ASP A 312 -13.17 -18.80 -15.90
C ASP A 312 -12.36 -18.59 -17.20
N VAL A 313 -11.16 -18.05 -17.11
CA VAL A 313 -10.30 -17.73 -18.26
C VAL A 313 -8.96 -18.46 -18.22
N ASP A 314 -8.87 -19.55 -17.47
CA ASP A 314 -7.66 -20.37 -17.32
C ASP A 314 -6.46 -19.57 -16.78
N TYR A 315 -6.73 -18.64 -15.82
CA TYR A 315 -5.76 -17.74 -15.17
C TYR A 315 -5.08 -16.75 -16.12
N ASP A 316 -5.57 -16.58 -17.34
CA ASP A 316 -5.07 -15.58 -18.27
C ASP A 316 -5.67 -14.21 -17.95
N PHE A 317 -4.95 -13.44 -17.13
CA PHE A 317 -5.34 -12.08 -16.73
C PHE A 317 -5.58 -11.17 -17.95
N SER A 318 -4.86 -11.38 -19.05
CA SER A 318 -4.97 -10.52 -20.24
C SER A 318 -6.36 -10.58 -20.87
N LYS A 319 -7.03 -11.75 -20.82
CA LYS A 319 -8.40 -11.94 -21.34
C LYS A 319 -9.40 -11.09 -20.58
N LEU A 320 -9.25 -10.94 -19.28
CA LEU A 320 -10.11 -10.08 -18.46
C LEU A 320 -9.73 -8.60 -18.61
N TRP A 321 -8.43 -8.29 -18.46
CA TRP A 321 -7.96 -6.91 -18.43
C TRP A 321 -8.15 -6.15 -19.72
N PHE A 322 -8.08 -6.82 -20.86
CA PHE A 322 -8.28 -6.20 -22.18
C PHE A 322 -9.72 -6.35 -22.73
N SER A 323 -10.66 -6.83 -21.92
CA SER A 323 -12.07 -6.96 -22.29
C SER A 323 -12.81 -5.61 -22.34
N GLY A 324 -14.00 -5.62 -22.97
CA GLY A 324 -14.90 -4.46 -22.96
C GLY A 324 -15.37 -4.08 -21.55
N LYS A 325 -15.62 -5.08 -20.70
CA LYS A 325 -16.04 -4.88 -19.30
C LYS A 325 -14.98 -4.15 -18.47
N ALA A 326 -13.69 -4.49 -18.67
CA ALA A 326 -12.60 -3.77 -18.04
C ALA A 326 -12.49 -2.32 -18.53
N HIS A 327 -12.77 -2.07 -19.84
CA HIS A 327 -12.79 -0.71 -20.38
C HIS A 327 -13.90 0.13 -19.77
N GLU A 328 -15.09 -0.44 -19.61
CA GLU A 328 -16.23 0.21 -18.97
C GLU A 328 -15.93 0.57 -17.51
N ALA A 329 -15.42 -0.38 -16.70
CA ALA A 329 -15.02 -0.15 -15.33
C ALA A 329 -13.96 0.97 -15.20
N ALA A 330 -12.96 0.96 -16.09
CA ALA A 330 -11.94 2.01 -16.17
C ALA A 330 -12.51 3.39 -16.49
N THR A 331 -13.47 3.47 -17.42
CA THR A 331 -14.14 4.71 -17.81
C THR A 331 -14.96 5.27 -16.63
N GLN A 332 -15.68 4.41 -15.93
CA GLN A 332 -16.46 4.81 -14.76
C GLN A 332 -15.54 5.30 -13.62
N ALA A 333 -14.40 4.67 -13.40
CA ALA A 333 -13.42 5.11 -12.41
C ALA A 333 -12.81 6.48 -12.75
N ALA A 334 -12.56 6.76 -14.03
CA ALA A 334 -11.98 8.01 -14.50
C ALA A 334 -12.93 9.21 -14.39
N ASN A 335 -14.25 8.98 -14.44
CA ASN A 335 -15.29 10.01 -14.52
C ASN A 335 -15.71 10.57 -13.14
N GLY A 336 -14.79 10.67 -12.19
CA GLY A 336 -15.04 11.43 -10.96
C GLY A 336 -15.45 10.58 -9.79
N CYS A 337 -14.80 9.47 -9.56
CA CYS A 337 -14.95 8.73 -8.33
C CYS A 337 -14.47 9.57 -7.14
N PHE A 338 -15.39 9.88 -6.24
CA PHE A 338 -15.10 10.58 -4.99
C PHE A 338 -14.67 9.54 -3.95
N CYS A 339 -13.40 9.51 -3.59
CA CYS A 339 -12.90 8.59 -2.57
C CYS A 339 -11.64 9.13 -1.87
N THR A 340 -11.38 8.58 -0.68
CA THR A 340 -10.18 8.83 0.14
C THR A 340 -9.16 7.70 0.04
N HIS A 341 -9.29 6.81 -0.95
CA HIS A 341 -8.42 5.64 -1.10
C HIS A 341 -7.00 6.03 -1.49
N GLU A 342 -6.06 5.99 -0.54
CA GLU A 342 -4.69 6.45 -0.71
C GLU A 342 -3.97 5.70 -1.85
N CYS A 343 -4.21 4.40 -2.06
CA CYS A 343 -3.64 3.67 -3.20
C CYS A 343 -4.12 4.24 -4.54
N GLY A 344 -5.39 4.70 -4.63
CA GLY A 344 -5.94 5.39 -5.79
C GLY A 344 -5.27 6.76 -6.01
N HIS A 345 -5.09 7.54 -4.93
CA HIS A 345 -4.37 8.81 -4.96
C HIS A 345 -2.90 8.60 -5.33
N TYR A 346 -2.23 7.65 -4.69
CA TYR A 346 -0.82 7.31 -4.96
C TYR A 346 -0.63 6.92 -6.43
N SER A 347 -1.36 5.92 -6.92
CA SER A 347 -1.22 5.44 -8.30
C SER A 347 -1.55 6.53 -9.32
N SER A 348 -2.60 7.33 -9.10
CA SER A 348 -2.97 8.42 -9.99
C SER A 348 -1.92 9.54 -10.03
N THR A 349 -1.31 9.85 -8.91
CA THR A 349 -0.25 10.87 -8.82
C THR A 349 1.04 10.40 -9.51
N ILE A 350 1.52 9.19 -9.20
CA ILE A 350 2.77 8.69 -9.80
C ILE A 350 2.65 8.46 -11.31
N TYR A 351 1.48 8.07 -11.82
CA TYR A 351 1.27 7.93 -13.25
C TYR A 351 0.78 9.20 -13.96
N SER A 352 0.79 10.38 -13.28
CA SER A 352 0.56 11.68 -13.88
C SER A 352 1.88 12.37 -14.24
N LEU A 353 2.15 12.65 -15.52
CA LEU A 353 3.34 13.41 -15.93
C LEU A 353 3.37 14.80 -15.29
N LYS A 354 2.21 15.47 -15.21
CA LYS A 354 2.07 16.80 -14.61
C LYS A 354 2.48 16.79 -13.13
N GLU A 355 1.92 15.87 -12.34
CA GLU A 355 2.23 15.81 -10.90
C GLU A 355 3.67 15.32 -10.65
N THR A 356 4.14 14.34 -11.41
CA THR A 356 5.53 13.86 -11.33
C THR A 356 6.54 14.97 -11.66
N ALA A 357 6.26 15.79 -12.69
CA ALA A 357 7.13 16.92 -13.03
C ALA A 357 7.14 18.00 -11.95
N LYS A 358 5.98 18.32 -11.34
CA LYS A 358 5.89 19.27 -10.23
C LYS A 358 6.70 18.79 -9.02
N ILE A 359 6.49 17.55 -8.59
CA ILE A 359 7.21 16.94 -7.46
C ILE A 359 8.72 16.92 -7.74
N GLY A 360 9.13 16.59 -8.97
CA GLY A 360 10.54 16.60 -9.36
C GLY A 360 11.16 17.99 -9.32
N PHE A 361 10.41 19.01 -9.74
CA PHE A 361 10.86 20.42 -9.70
C PHE A 361 10.97 20.92 -8.25
N GLU A 362 9.96 20.67 -7.42
CA GLU A 362 9.96 21.03 -6.00
C GLU A 362 11.13 20.35 -5.24
N ALA A 363 11.36 19.06 -5.49
CA ALA A 363 12.49 18.32 -4.92
C ALA A 363 13.87 18.88 -5.34
N ALA A 364 13.99 19.40 -6.56
CA ALA A 364 15.23 19.99 -7.07
C ALA A 364 15.48 21.38 -6.49
N THR A 365 14.44 22.16 -6.23
CA THR A 365 14.54 23.52 -5.67
C THR A 365 14.77 23.51 -4.17
N SER A 366 14.13 22.62 -3.43
CA SER A 366 14.35 22.44 -1.99
C SER A 366 15.81 22.11 -1.64
N ARG A 367 16.49 21.29 -2.46
CA ARG A 367 17.91 20.95 -2.29
C ARG A 367 18.88 22.12 -2.53
N ARG A 368 18.45 23.21 -3.18
CA ARG A 368 19.29 24.39 -3.42
C ARG A 368 19.30 25.36 -2.24
N GLY A 369 18.25 25.32 -1.40
CA GLY A 369 18.18 26.15 -0.20
C GLY A 369 19.07 25.68 0.97
N ASP A 370 19.45 24.40 1.00
CA ASP A 370 20.22 23.77 2.07
C ASP A 370 21.74 23.74 1.84
N ARG A 371 22.29 24.46 0.85
CA ARG A 371 23.74 24.65 0.76
C ARG A 371 24.12 25.84 1.64
N PRO A 372 24.83 25.63 2.77
CA PRO A 372 25.44 26.74 3.47
C PRO A 372 26.37 27.43 2.47
N GLY A 373 26.26 28.76 2.41
CA GLY A 373 27.04 29.59 1.52
C GLY A 373 28.54 29.30 1.67
N SER A 374 29.17 29.10 0.52
CA SER A 374 30.63 29.06 0.36
C SER A 374 31.27 30.33 0.80
#